data_e57d0ba4332d9c8ab201b0a1c9d57376
#
_entry.id   e57d0ba4332d9c8ab201b0a1c9d57376
#
_cell.length_a   1.000
_cell.length_b   1.000
_cell.length_c   1.000
_cell.angle_alpha   90.00
_cell.angle_beta   90.00
_cell.angle_gamma   90.00
#
_symmetry.space_group_name_H-M   'P 1'
#
loop_
_entity.id
_entity.type
_entity.pdbx_description
1 polymer ?
#
loop_
_entity_poly.entity_id
_entity_poly.type
_entity_poly.pdbx_seq_one_letter_code
_entity_poly.pdbx_strand_id
1 'polypeptide(L)'
;IKRKILLFDADQTRFIYEKREQSIVRIQGLSGTGKTELLLHKLRDLYVNSPKSKIVFTCHNRILADAMERRIPEFFNFMKVEEQIAWNERLWCFHAWGSTHIPNSGTYRLICELYQLPFSRYSPYMTFDRACREAVEELKRRKDLKPQIDFILMDESQDFPDSFIELCQLVTAETVYVAGDIFQSIFDATIAPSIAPDYLLSKCYRTDPRTLMFAHALGMGLFESTKLRWLEDNEWQACGYIVNKAAGGSL
;
A
#
# COMPACT_ATOMS: atom_id res chain seq x y z
N ILE A 1 -24.25 -16.00 2.82
CA ILE A 1 -22.97 -15.34 3.07
C ILE A 1 -23.11 -14.63 4.43
N LYS A 2 -22.42 -15.15 5.46
CA LYS A 2 -22.39 -14.46 6.77
C LYS A 2 -21.60 -13.17 6.61
N ARG A 3 -22.27 -12.01 6.60
CA ARG A 3 -21.64 -10.69 6.69
C ARG A 3 -21.01 -10.60 8.07
N LYS A 4 -19.68 -10.67 8.15
CA LYS A 4 -18.97 -10.39 9.38
C LYS A 4 -18.99 -8.87 9.58
N ILE A 5 -19.53 -8.42 10.70
CA ILE A 5 -19.31 -7.06 11.20
C ILE A 5 -17.85 -7.05 11.66
N LEU A 6 -16.99 -6.31 10.97
CA LEU A 6 -15.62 -6.09 11.40
C LEU A 6 -15.65 -5.01 12.48
N LEU A 7 -15.32 -5.40 13.70
CA LEU A 7 -15.03 -4.44 14.77
C LEU A 7 -13.57 -4.03 14.64
N PHE A 8 -13.35 -2.77 14.36
CA PHE A 8 -12.03 -2.18 14.32
C PHE A 8 -11.52 -1.92 15.74
N ASP A 9 -10.23 -2.15 15.96
CA ASP A 9 -9.56 -1.71 17.18
C ASP A 9 -9.29 -0.19 17.15
N ALA A 10 -8.71 0.33 18.25
CA ALA A 10 -8.48 1.75 18.37
C ALA A 10 -7.52 2.31 17.32
N ASP A 11 -6.46 1.55 16.95
CA ASP A 11 -5.48 1.98 15.96
C ASP A 11 -6.06 1.95 14.55
N GLN A 12 -6.84 0.92 14.23
CA GLN A 12 -7.56 0.81 12.97
C GLN A 12 -8.59 1.94 12.82
N THR A 13 -9.32 2.23 13.89
CA THR A 13 -10.30 3.33 13.92
C THR A 13 -9.62 4.68 13.75
N ARG A 14 -8.49 4.91 14.44
CA ARG A 14 -7.69 6.13 14.27
C ARG A 14 -7.19 6.27 12.84
N PHE A 15 -6.64 5.21 12.26
CA PHE A 15 -6.20 5.25 10.87
C PHE A 15 -7.31 5.69 9.92
N ILE A 16 -8.52 5.14 10.05
CA ILE A 16 -9.64 5.45 9.16
C ILE A 16 -10.08 6.91 9.28
N TYR A 17 -10.22 7.43 10.50
CA TYR A 17 -10.92 8.69 10.76
C TYR A 17 -10.01 9.85 11.16
N GLU A 18 -8.80 9.58 11.62
CA GLU A 18 -7.86 10.63 11.99
C GLU A 18 -7.29 11.32 10.74
N LYS A 19 -7.38 12.66 10.69
CA LYS A 19 -6.71 13.46 9.69
C LYS A 19 -5.31 13.79 10.19
N ARG A 20 -4.29 13.31 9.53
CA ARG A 20 -2.88 13.60 9.85
C ARG A 20 -2.30 14.58 8.83
N GLU A 21 -1.51 15.52 9.33
CA GLU A 21 -0.78 16.51 8.51
C GLU A 21 0.55 15.96 7.97
N GLN A 22 0.66 14.64 7.84
CA GLN A 22 1.86 13.97 7.33
C GLN A 22 1.72 13.74 5.82
N SER A 23 2.78 14.02 5.08
CA SER A 23 2.82 13.77 3.62
C SER A 23 2.74 12.27 3.27
N ILE A 24 3.09 11.39 4.20
CA ILE A 24 3.00 9.94 4.07
C ILE A 24 2.56 9.30 5.38
N VAL A 25 1.64 8.35 5.30
CA VAL A 25 1.17 7.52 6.43
C VAL A 25 1.34 6.05 6.08
N ARG A 26 2.11 5.32 6.90
CA ARG A 26 2.45 3.91 6.67
C ARG A 26 1.67 2.98 7.58
N ILE A 27 1.00 2.01 6.97
CA ILE A 27 0.40 0.88 7.66
C ILE A 27 1.19 -0.37 7.33
N GLN A 28 1.63 -1.07 8.33
CA GLN A 28 2.28 -2.36 8.16
C GLN A 28 1.54 -3.45 8.93
N GLY A 29 1.65 -4.65 8.44
CA GLY A 29 1.07 -5.84 9.09
C GLY A 29 1.28 -7.07 8.23
N LEU A 30 1.16 -8.23 8.83
CA LEU A 30 1.25 -9.51 8.14
C LEU A 30 0.13 -9.69 7.11
N SER A 31 0.31 -10.64 6.20
CA SER A 31 -0.74 -11.03 5.28
C SER A 31 -2.01 -11.44 6.05
N GLY A 32 -3.18 -10.97 5.59
CA GLY A 32 -4.46 -11.28 6.24
C GLY A 32 -4.82 -10.43 7.46
N THR A 33 -4.05 -9.38 7.79
CA THR A 33 -4.37 -8.45 8.89
C THR A 33 -5.42 -7.39 8.53
N GLY A 34 -5.87 -7.34 7.27
CA GLY A 34 -6.93 -6.44 6.83
C GLY A 34 -6.47 -5.09 6.27
N LYS A 35 -5.20 -4.94 5.88
CA LYS A 35 -4.64 -3.71 5.28
C LYS A 35 -5.51 -3.13 4.17
N THR A 36 -5.83 -3.94 3.17
CA THR A 36 -6.68 -3.54 2.04
C THR A 36 -8.07 -3.08 2.49
N GLU A 37 -8.65 -3.75 3.50
CA GLU A 37 -9.94 -3.36 4.06
C GLU A 37 -9.89 -1.99 4.72
N LEU A 38 -8.83 -1.72 5.49
CA LEU A 38 -8.60 -0.41 6.09
C LEU A 38 -8.40 0.69 5.06
N LEU A 39 -7.66 0.40 3.97
CA LEU A 39 -7.52 1.34 2.85
C LEU A 39 -8.87 1.64 2.19
N LEU A 40 -9.75 0.65 2.03
CA LEU A 40 -11.10 0.87 1.50
C LEU A 40 -11.96 1.75 2.43
N HIS A 41 -11.88 1.53 3.74
CA HIS A 41 -12.56 2.39 4.70
C HIS A 41 -12.00 3.81 4.69
N LYS A 42 -10.68 3.96 4.59
CA LYS A 42 -10.02 5.28 4.43
C LYS A 42 -10.43 5.97 3.13
N LEU A 43 -10.43 5.23 2.02
CA LEU A 43 -10.88 5.73 0.72
C LEU A 43 -12.32 6.26 0.81
N ARG A 44 -13.22 5.49 1.41
CA ARG A 44 -14.62 5.91 1.61
C ARG A 44 -14.69 7.18 2.46
N ASP A 45 -13.95 7.24 3.57
CA ASP A 45 -13.91 8.40 4.45
C ASP A 45 -13.46 9.66 3.71
N LEU A 46 -12.35 9.57 2.97
CA LEU A 46 -11.83 10.67 2.14
C LEU A 46 -12.81 11.08 1.04
N TYR A 47 -13.42 10.11 0.35
CA TYR A 47 -14.33 10.38 -0.76
C TYR A 47 -15.58 11.12 -0.30
N VAL A 48 -16.16 10.75 0.84
CA VAL A 48 -17.37 11.36 1.41
C VAL A 48 -17.07 12.71 2.07
N ASN A 49 -16.01 12.77 2.88
CA ASN A 49 -15.73 13.97 3.69
C ASN A 49 -14.94 15.06 2.95
N SER A 50 -14.42 14.75 1.76
CA SER A 50 -13.68 15.69 0.91
C SER A 50 -14.25 15.72 -0.52
N PRO A 51 -15.44 16.29 -0.76
CA PRO A 51 -16.20 16.13 -2.00
C PRO A 51 -15.55 16.73 -3.26
N LYS A 52 -14.50 17.51 -3.12
CA LYS A 52 -13.73 18.08 -4.25
C LYS A 52 -12.38 17.39 -4.46
N SER A 53 -12.02 16.45 -3.59
CA SER A 53 -10.70 15.83 -3.65
C SER A 53 -10.55 14.86 -4.82
N LYS A 54 -9.35 14.85 -5.36
CA LYS A 54 -8.86 13.90 -6.36
C LYS A 54 -8.11 12.79 -5.65
N ILE A 55 -8.59 11.57 -5.76
CA ILE A 55 -8.07 10.42 -5.03
C ILE A 55 -7.62 9.34 -6.01
N VAL A 56 -6.40 8.83 -5.85
CA VAL A 56 -5.88 7.71 -6.62
C VAL A 56 -5.71 6.50 -5.70
N PHE A 57 -6.34 5.39 -6.05
CA PHE A 57 -6.05 4.08 -5.45
C PHE A 57 -5.14 3.30 -6.39
N THR A 58 -4.00 2.82 -5.92
CA THR A 58 -3.02 2.15 -6.78
C THR A 58 -2.55 0.83 -6.21
N CYS A 59 -2.42 -0.17 -7.10
CA CYS A 59 -1.82 -1.47 -6.86
C CYS A 59 -0.64 -1.66 -7.82
N HIS A 60 0.33 -2.50 -7.47
CA HIS A 60 1.49 -2.70 -8.33
C HIS A 60 1.10 -3.28 -9.71
N ASN A 61 0.32 -4.34 -9.73
CA ASN A 61 -0.02 -5.04 -10.96
C ASN A 61 -1.47 -4.81 -11.39
N ARG A 62 -1.73 -5.08 -12.67
CA ARG A 62 -3.03 -4.86 -13.31
C ARG A 62 -4.14 -5.74 -12.73
N ILE A 63 -3.84 -7.01 -12.42
CA ILE A 63 -4.85 -7.95 -11.92
C ILE A 63 -5.43 -7.47 -10.58
N LEU A 64 -4.57 -6.97 -9.68
CA LEU A 64 -4.99 -6.40 -8.41
C LEU A 64 -5.79 -5.10 -8.61
N ALA A 65 -5.33 -4.23 -9.51
CA ALA A 65 -6.04 -2.98 -9.81
C ALA A 65 -7.45 -3.25 -10.39
N ASP A 66 -7.55 -4.16 -11.37
CA ASP A 66 -8.83 -4.56 -11.97
C ASP A 66 -9.78 -5.21 -10.92
N ALA A 67 -9.22 -5.96 -9.98
CA ALA A 67 -10.00 -6.53 -8.88
C ALA A 67 -10.51 -5.44 -7.91
N MET A 68 -9.67 -4.44 -7.62
CA MET A 68 -10.04 -3.32 -6.75
C MET A 68 -11.05 -2.37 -7.42
N GLU A 69 -10.93 -2.12 -8.72
CA GLU A 69 -11.89 -1.31 -9.47
C GLU A 69 -13.32 -1.90 -9.39
N ARG A 70 -13.46 -3.22 -9.37
CA ARG A 70 -14.74 -3.90 -9.14
C ARG A 70 -15.18 -3.88 -7.67
N ARG A 71 -14.22 -4.03 -6.75
CA ARG A 71 -14.50 -4.12 -5.31
C ARG A 71 -14.90 -2.78 -4.69
N ILE A 72 -14.35 -1.67 -5.15
CA ILE A 72 -14.65 -0.33 -4.61
C ILE A 72 -16.13 0.02 -4.69
N PRO A 73 -16.84 -0.12 -5.83
CA PRO A 73 -18.28 0.13 -5.91
C PRO A 73 -19.11 -0.79 -5.02
N GLU A 74 -18.74 -2.08 -4.96
CA GLU A 74 -19.42 -3.04 -4.07
C GLU A 74 -19.26 -2.64 -2.59
N PHE A 75 -18.06 -2.18 -2.22
CA PHE A 75 -17.76 -1.70 -0.87
C PHE A 75 -18.55 -0.40 -0.55
N PHE A 76 -18.57 0.57 -1.46
CA PHE A 76 -19.31 1.81 -1.29
C PHE A 76 -20.81 1.54 -1.14
N ASN A 77 -21.36 0.64 -1.94
CA ASN A 77 -22.75 0.20 -1.82
C ASN A 77 -23.02 -0.50 -0.47
N PHE A 78 -22.11 -1.37 -0.04
CA PHE A 78 -22.20 -2.02 1.28
C PHE A 78 -22.18 -1.00 2.43
N MET A 79 -21.35 0.04 2.32
CA MET A 79 -21.24 1.13 3.28
C MET A 79 -22.35 2.19 3.14
N LYS A 80 -23.30 1.99 2.23
CA LYS A 80 -24.42 2.90 1.94
C LYS A 80 -23.98 4.32 1.62
N VAL A 81 -22.92 4.44 0.82
CA VAL A 81 -22.52 5.72 0.26
C VAL A 81 -23.53 6.11 -0.80
N GLU A 82 -24.22 7.23 -0.61
CA GLU A 82 -25.29 7.69 -1.52
C GLU A 82 -24.73 8.36 -2.78
N GLU A 83 -23.49 8.88 -2.70
CA GLU A 83 -22.83 9.56 -3.81
C GLU A 83 -22.28 8.54 -4.82
N GLN A 84 -22.56 8.77 -6.11
CA GLN A 84 -21.99 7.96 -7.18
C GLN A 84 -20.48 8.23 -7.34
N ILE A 85 -19.74 7.17 -7.69
CA ILE A 85 -18.30 7.30 -7.92
C ILE A 85 -18.06 8.03 -9.25
N ALA A 86 -17.45 9.20 -9.17
CA ALA A 86 -16.99 9.96 -10.33
C ALA A 86 -15.64 9.42 -10.81
N TRP A 87 -15.68 8.32 -11.56
CA TRP A 87 -14.50 7.66 -12.12
C TRP A 87 -13.75 8.57 -13.10
N ASN A 88 -12.42 8.57 -13.02
CA ASN A 88 -11.52 9.35 -13.85
C ASN A 88 -11.73 10.89 -13.76
N GLU A 89 -12.46 11.34 -12.75
CA GLU A 89 -12.65 12.74 -12.41
C GLU A 89 -12.21 13.04 -10.97
N ARG A 90 -12.73 12.23 -10.02
CA ARG A 90 -12.42 12.32 -8.59
C ARG A 90 -11.72 11.08 -8.06
N LEU A 91 -12.01 9.91 -8.60
CA LEU A 91 -11.43 8.64 -8.18
C LEU A 91 -10.86 7.88 -9.36
N TRP A 92 -9.60 7.50 -9.22
CA TRP A 92 -8.89 6.61 -10.13
C TRP A 92 -8.48 5.34 -9.38
N CYS A 93 -8.60 4.18 -10.03
CA CYS A 93 -8.11 2.91 -9.52
C CYS A 93 -7.23 2.27 -10.57
N PHE A 94 -5.92 2.34 -10.38
CA PHE A 94 -4.96 2.00 -11.42
C PHE A 94 -3.85 1.09 -10.90
N HIS A 95 -3.27 0.31 -11.82
CA HIS A 95 -1.98 -0.29 -11.57
C HIS A 95 -0.85 0.75 -11.71
N ALA A 96 0.36 0.38 -11.29
CA ALA A 96 1.48 1.31 -11.18
C ALA A 96 1.85 2.02 -12.49
N TRP A 97 2.15 1.27 -13.55
CA TRP A 97 2.80 1.82 -14.74
C TRP A 97 1.82 2.50 -15.72
N GLY A 98 0.95 1.71 -16.33
CA GLY A 98 0.08 2.17 -17.40
C GLY A 98 0.54 1.75 -18.82
N SER A 99 -0.15 2.26 -19.82
CA SER A 99 0.07 1.95 -21.23
C SER A 99 0.22 3.22 -22.05
N THR A 100 1.05 3.16 -23.11
CA THR A 100 1.24 4.28 -24.05
C THR A 100 -0.05 4.59 -24.83
N HIS A 101 -0.82 3.55 -25.15
CA HIS A 101 -1.96 3.67 -26.08
C HIS A 101 -3.30 3.79 -25.39
N ILE A 102 -3.36 3.53 -24.08
CA ILE A 102 -4.59 3.54 -23.31
C ILE A 102 -4.51 4.68 -22.28
N PRO A 103 -5.27 5.75 -22.43
CA PRO A 103 -5.39 6.77 -21.41
C PRO A 103 -6.02 6.17 -20.15
N ASN A 104 -5.79 6.77 -19.01
CA ASN A 104 -6.32 6.31 -17.71
C ASN A 104 -6.03 4.82 -17.44
N SER A 105 -4.81 4.39 -17.68
CA SER A 105 -4.43 2.97 -17.55
C SER A 105 -3.44 2.68 -16.43
N GLY A 106 -2.87 3.70 -15.80
CA GLY A 106 -1.90 3.54 -14.73
C GLY A 106 -1.59 4.83 -14.01
N THR A 107 -1.15 4.72 -12.77
CA THR A 107 -0.85 5.87 -11.92
C THR A 107 0.33 6.70 -12.47
N TYR A 108 1.43 6.04 -12.89
CA TYR A 108 2.54 6.72 -13.53
C TYR A 108 2.11 7.41 -14.85
N ARG A 109 1.26 6.75 -15.65
CA ARG A 109 0.69 7.35 -16.87
C ARG A 109 -0.14 8.59 -16.56
N LEU A 110 -1.00 8.54 -15.55
CA LEU A 110 -1.78 9.69 -15.08
C LEU A 110 -0.87 10.84 -14.66
N ILE A 111 0.18 10.58 -13.89
CA ILE A 111 1.15 11.58 -13.47
C ILE A 111 1.83 12.21 -14.69
N CYS A 112 2.27 11.40 -15.66
CA CYS A 112 2.86 11.91 -16.90
C CYS A 112 1.90 12.85 -17.65
N GLU A 113 0.62 12.52 -17.72
CA GLU A 113 -0.40 13.37 -18.38
C GLU A 113 -0.63 14.68 -17.62
N LEU A 114 -0.84 14.62 -16.28
CA LEU A 114 -1.09 15.79 -15.46
C LEU A 114 0.07 16.79 -15.50
N TYR A 115 1.29 16.29 -15.57
CA TYR A 115 2.50 17.12 -15.53
C TYR A 115 3.18 17.27 -16.90
N GLN A 116 2.58 16.77 -17.97
CA GLN A 116 3.15 16.86 -19.32
C GLN A 116 4.58 16.29 -19.40
N LEU A 117 4.79 15.15 -18.72
CA LEU A 117 6.05 14.41 -18.78
C LEU A 117 6.02 13.40 -19.94
N PRO A 118 7.16 13.08 -20.54
CA PRO A 118 7.24 11.98 -21.49
C PRO A 118 6.94 10.66 -20.78
N PHE A 119 6.02 9.87 -21.35
CA PHE A 119 5.71 8.55 -20.80
C PHE A 119 6.78 7.54 -21.24
N SER A 120 7.50 6.98 -20.30
CA SER A 120 8.48 5.93 -20.52
C SER A 120 7.84 4.56 -20.40
N ARG A 121 7.93 3.74 -21.44
CA ARG A 121 7.47 2.34 -21.43
C ARG A 121 8.61 1.39 -21.10
N TYR A 122 8.26 0.18 -20.67
CA TYR A 122 9.23 -0.86 -20.38
C TYR A 122 10.14 -1.17 -21.58
N SER A 123 11.42 -1.27 -21.29
CA SER A 123 12.44 -1.83 -22.17
C SER A 123 13.55 -2.47 -21.31
N PRO A 124 14.48 -3.25 -21.90
CA PRO A 124 15.63 -3.77 -21.14
C PRO A 124 16.47 -2.70 -20.43
N TYR A 125 16.41 -1.46 -20.92
CA TYR A 125 17.15 -0.31 -20.36
C TYR A 125 16.27 0.66 -19.58
N MET A 126 14.94 0.46 -19.58
CA MET A 126 13.97 1.31 -18.90
C MET A 126 13.09 0.47 -17.99
N THR A 127 13.53 0.32 -16.76
CA THR A 127 12.75 -0.31 -15.67
C THR A 127 11.74 0.69 -15.11
N PHE A 128 10.76 0.20 -14.34
CA PHE A 128 9.78 1.07 -13.69
C PHE A 128 10.44 2.04 -12.70
N ASP A 129 11.38 1.54 -11.90
CA ASP A 129 12.16 2.34 -10.97
C ASP A 129 12.89 3.49 -11.69
N ARG A 130 13.55 3.19 -12.81
CA ARG A 130 14.23 4.20 -13.61
C ARG A 130 13.28 5.25 -14.18
N ALA A 131 12.14 4.82 -14.73
CA ALA A 131 11.13 5.73 -15.26
C ALA A 131 10.60 6.69 -14.17
N CYS A 132 10.38 6.19 -12.96
CA CYS A 132 9.98 6.99 -11.82
C CYS A 132 11.07 7.96 -11.38
N ARG A 133 12.33 7.54 -11.32
CA ARG A 133 13.47 8.42 -10.98
C ARG A 133 13.62 9.59 -11.97
N GLU A 134 13.55 9.30 -13.26
CA GLU A 134 13.62 10.34 -14.30
C GLU A 134 12.46 11.35 -14.15
N ALA A 135 11.25 10.86 -13.84
CA ALA A 135 10.11 11.74 -13.58
C ALA A 135 10.29 12.58 -12.31
N VAL A 136 10.79 11.99 -11.22
CA VAL A 136 11.12 12.70 -9.96
C VAL A 136 12.13 13.82 -10.21
N GLU A 137 13.22 13.51 -10.92
CA GLU A 137 14.25 14.49 -11.23
C GLU A 137 13.71 15.65 -12.06
N GLU A 138 12.88 15.36 -13.06
CA GLU A 138 12.27 16.37 -13.90
C GLU A 138 11.30 17.27 -13.11
N LEU A 139 10.46 16.68 -12.25
CA LEU A 139 9.53 17.42 -11.41
C LEU A 139 10.27 18.30 -10.38
N LYS A 140 11.35 17.81 -9.77
CA LYS A 140 12.16 18.58 -8.81
C LYS A 140 12.87 19.78 -9.43
N ARG A 141 13.12 19.77 -10.74
CA ARG A 141 13.70 20.93 -11.45
C ARG A 141 12.69 22.07 -11.65
N ARG A 142 11.40 21.79 -11.54
CA ARG A 142 10.33 22.78 -11.76
C ARG A 142 10.18 23.67 -10.54
N LYS A 143 10.37 24.97 -10.69
CA LYS A 143 10.27 25.95 -9.60
C LYS A 143 8.85 26.11 -9.03
N ASP A 144 7.84 25.86 -9.86
CA ASP A 144 6.42 26.10 -9.53
C ASP A 144 5.63 24.79 -9.55
N LEU A 145 6.22 23.70 -9.05
CA LEU A 145 5.53 22.42 -8.94
C LEU A 145 4.35 22.53 -7.97
N LYS A 146 3.13 22.35 -8.48
CA LYS A 146 1.92 22.29 -7.66
C LYS A 146 1.37 20.87 -7.68
N PRO A 147 1.15 20.24 -6.52
CA PRO A 147 0.48 18.96 -6.45
C PRO A 147 -0.92 19.03 -7.09
N GLN A 148 -1.29 18.02 -7.86
CA GLN A 148 -2.57 17.96 -8.59
C GLN A 148 -3.47 16.82 -8.14
N ILE A 149 -3.00 15.95 -7.23
CA ILE A 149 -3.72 14.86 -6.62
C ILE A 149 -3.80 15.18 -5.13
N ASP A 150 -4.96 15.01 -4.50
CA ASP A 150 -5.09 15.32 -3.07
C ASP A 150 -4.65 14.13 -2.22
N PHE A 151 -5.05 12.90 -2.58
CA PHE A 151 -4.71 11.70 -1.84
C PHE A 151 -4.30 10.56 -2.77
N ILE A 152 -3.30 9.79 -2.35
CA ILE A 152 -2.95 8.52 -3.00
C ILE A 152 -2.99 7.41 -1.95
N LEU A 153 -3.69 6.31 -2.26
CA LEU A 153 -3.72 5.10 -1.46
C LEU A 153 -3.01 3.98 -2.21
N MET A 154 -1.96 3.43 -1.60
CA MET A 154 -1.12 2.36 -2.17
C MET A 154 -1.36 1.05 -1.42
N ASP A 155 -1.81 0.02 -2.11
CA ASP A 155 -1.94 -1.32 -1.56
C ASP A 155 -0.78 -2.21 -2.03
N GLU A 156 -0.33 -3.13 -1.18
CA GLU A 156 0.83 -4.01 -1.37
C GLU A 156 2.11 -3.21 -1.71
N SER A 157 2.43 -2.25 -0.86
CA SER A 157 3.49 -1.26 -1.13
C SER A 157 4.91 -1.85 -1.23
N GLN A 158 5.15 -3.03 -0.71
CA GLN A 158 6.44 -3.73 -0.84
C GLN A 158 6.79 -4.07 -2.30
N ASP A 159 5.79 -4.08 -3.20
CA ASP A 159 6.00 -4.33 -4.63
C ASP A 159 6.43 -3.08 -5.41
N PHE A 160 6.35 -1.90 -4.80
CA PHE A 160 6.72 -0.65 -5.46
C PHE A 160 8.17 -0.25 -5.18
N PRO A 161 8.90 0.30 -6.16
CA PRO A 161 10.18 0.92 -5.89
C PRO A 161 10.02 2.22 -5.11
N ASP A 162 11.01 2.57 -4.29
CA ASP A 162 11.03 3.81 -3.50
C ASP A 162 10.85 5.06 -4.37
N SER A 163 11.41 5.04 -5.60
CA SER A 163 11.24 6.13 -6.56
C SER A 163 9.78 6.40 -6.94
N PHE A 164 8.93 5.36 -6.97
CA PHE A 164 7.52 5.53 -7.24
C PHE A 164 6.79 6.13 -6.03
N ILE A 165 7.16 5.72 -4.82
CA ILE A 165 6.61 6.32 -3.59
C ILE A 165 6.99 7.80 -3.52
N GLU A 166 8.25 8.13 -3.80
CA GLU A 166 8.73 9.51 -3.86
C GLU A 166 8.01 10.33 -4.94
N LEU A 167 7.83 9.76 -6.13
CA LEU A 167 7.06 10.41 -7.20
C LEU A 167 5.64 10.73 -6.76
N CYS A 168 4.96 9.78 -6.12
CA CYS A 168 3.62 9.97 -5.59
C CYS A 168 3.57 11.04 -4.49
N GLN A 169 4.58 11.11 -3.61
CA GLN A 169 4.66 12.17 -2.60
C GLN A 169 4.80 13.57 -3.21
N LEU A 170 5.59 13.71 -4.28
CA LEU A 170 5.79 15.00 -4.95
C LEU A 170 4.52 15.55 -5.60
N VAL A 171 3.63 14.69 -6.06
CA VAL A 171 2.42 15.06 -6.80
C VAL A 171 1.16 15.11 -5.93
N THR A 172 1.27 14.72 -4.65
CA THR A 172 0.16 14.66 -3.69
C THR A 172 0.16 15.89 -2.78
N ALA A 173 -0.97 16.56 -2.71
CA ALA A 173 -1.13 17.79 -1.92
C ALA A 173 -1.28 17.52 -0.41
N GLU A 174 -1.97 16.45 -0.06
CA GLU A 174 -2.29 16.12 1.34
C GLU A 174 -1.46 14.91 1.81
N THR A 175 -1.96 13.69 1.61
CA THR A 175 -1.34 12.49 2.18
C THR A 175 -1.28 11.32 1.20
N VAL A 176 -0.15 10.62 1.20
CA VAL A 176 0.02 9.30 0.59
C VAL A 176 -0.13 8.23 1.68
N TYR A 177 -1.16 7.39 1.58
CA TYR A 177 -1.39 6.25 2.46
C TYR A 177 -0.75 5.01 1.86
N VAL A 178 0.16 4.38 2.58
CA VAL A 178 0.98 3.26 2.09
C VAL A 178 0.74 2.04 2.95
N ALA A 179 0.16 0.98 2.37
CA ALA A 179 -0.09 -0.27 3.07
C ALA A 179 0.83 -1.37 2.53
N GLY A 180 1.62 -1.98 3.41
CA GLY A 180 2.61 -2.99 3.02
C GLY A 180 2.71 -4.17 3.98
N ASP A 181 3.25 -5.28 3.47
CA ASP A 181 3.53 -6.46 4.27
C ASP A 181 4.91 -6.31 4.93
N ILE A 182 4.91 -6.31 6.27
CA ILE A 182 6.14 -6.18 7.04
C ILE A 182 7.07 -7.37 6.85
N PHE A 183 6.51 -8.56 6.63
CA PHE A 183 7.28 -9.78 6.55
C PHE A 183 8.09 -9.88 5.25
N GLN A 184 7.53 -9.40 4.15
CA GLN A 184 8.23 -9.36 2.86
C GLN A 184 9.40 -8.38 2.87
N SER A 185 9.27 -7.24 3.56
CA SER A 185 10.35 -6.27 3.69
C SER A 185 11.53 -6.74 4.57
N ILE A 186 11.29 -7.67 5.50
CA ILE A 186 12.35 -8.22 6.37
C ILE A 186 13.28 -9.18 5.62
N PHE A 187 12.79 -9.88 4.59
CA PHE A 187 13.61 -10.78 3.79
C PHE A 187 14.47 -10.09 2.75
N ASP A 188 14.16 -8.85 2.41
CA ASP A 188 14.94 -8.08 1.47
C ASP A 188 16.09 -7.39 2.24
N ALA A 189 17.24 -8.09 2.34
CA ALA A 189 18.42 -7.63 3.08
C ALA A 189 19.04 -6.32 2.52
N THR A 190 18.52 -5.81 1.42
CA THR A 190 18.93 -4.55 0.78
C THR A 190 18.14 -3.34 1.28
N ILE A 191 17.05 -3.56 2.02
CA ILE A 191 16.23 -2.45 2.54
C ILE A 191 16.84 -1.96 3.86
N ALA A 192 17.24 -0.71 3.87
CA ALA A 192 17.69 0.03 5.05
C ALA A 192 16.71 -0.13 6.23
N PRO A 193 17.13 0.07 7.50
CA PRO A 193 16.27 -0.11 8.67
C PRO A 193 14.94 0.59 8.42
N SER A 194 13.89 -0.20 8.34
CA SER A 194 12.57 0.25 7.93
C SER A 194 12.12 1.42 8.81
N ILE A 195 11.70 2.49 8.17
CA ILE A 195 11.03 3.59 8.85
C ILE A 195 9.88 2.96 9.65
N ALA A 196 9.84 3.21 10.95
CA ALA A 196 8.80 2.67 11.82
C ALA A 196 7.42 3.02 11.24
N PRO A 197 6.48 2.05 11.16
CA PRO A 197 5.15 2.31 10.64
C PRO A 197 4.38 3.23 11.59
N ASP A 198 3.50 4.05 11.03
CA ASP A 198 2.57 4.87 11.82
C ASP A 198 1.52 3.99 12.50
N TYR A 199 1.16 2.88 11.84
CA TYR A 199 0.19 1.90 12.34
C TYR A 199 0.68 0.49 12.07
N LEU A 200 0.78 -0.32 13.12
CA LEU A 200 1.12 -1.73 13.05
C LEU A 200 -0.11 -2.60 13.30
N LEU A 201 -0.50 -3.40 12.31
CA LEU A 201 -1.61 -4.34 12.44
C LEU A 201 -1.09 -5.69 12.96
N SER A 202 -1.33 -5.96 14.22
CA SER A 202 -0.85 -7.17 14.91
C SER A 202 -1.79 -8.37 14.85
N LYS A 203 -3.07 -8.18 14.43
CA LYS A 203 -4.07 -9.26 14.42
C LYS A 203 -4.32 -9.76 13.02
N CYS A 204 -4.02 -11.05 12.79
CA CYS A 204 -4.38 -11.73 11.55
C CYS A 204 -5.80 -12.31 11.64
N TYR A 205 -6.67 -11.97 10.69
CA TYR A 205 -8.07 -12.42 10.65
C TYR A 205 -8.32 -13.51 9.62
N ARG A 206 -7.39 -13.73 8.70
CA ARG A 206 -7.55 -14.66 7.56
C ARG A 206 -7.09 -16.06 7.90
N THR A 207 -6.01 -16.18 8.66
CA THR A 207 -5.29 -17.44 8.87
C THR A 207 -5.15 -17.72 10.37
N ASP A 208 -5.33 -18.97 10.77
CA ASP A 208 -5.03 -19.42 12.12
C ASP A 208 -3.55 -19.15 12.46
N PRO A 209 -3.22 -18.67 13.68
CA PRO A 209 -1.86 -18.31 14.07
C PRO A 209 -0.83 -19.44 13.89
N ARG A 210 -1.21 -20.69 14.14
CA ARG A 210 -0.32 -21.86 13.99
C ARG A 210 0.01 -22.10 12.52
N THR A 211 -1.01 -22.03 11.65
CA THR A 211 -0.84 -22.16 10.20
C THR A 211 0.02 -21.03 9.63
N LEU A 212 -0.17 -19.82 10.12
CA LEU A 212 0.63 -18.68 9.71
C LEU A 212 2.08 -18.83 10.15
N MET A 213 2.33 -19.23 11.40
CA MET A 213 3.67 -19.49 11.93
C MET A 213 4.38 -20.61 11.14
N PHE A 214 3.66 -21.70 10.84
CA PHE A 214 4.21 -22.77 10.02
C PHE A 214 4.57 -22.32 8.60
N ALA A 215 3.72 -21.51 7.97
CA ALA A 215 3.99 -20.94 6.66
C ALA A 215 5.24 -20.03 6.67
N HIS A 216 5.40 -19.23 7.71
CA HIS A 216 6.60 -18.41 7.89
C HIS A 216 7.85 -19.27 8.10
N ALA A 217 7.77 -20.30 8.94
CA ALA A 217 8.88 -21.20 9.18
C ALA A 217 9.31 -21.94 7.88
N LEU A 218 8.34 -22.34 7.04
CA LEU A 218 8.62 -22.89 5.70
C LEU A 218 9.36 -21.88 4.82
N GLY A 219 8.89 -20.63 4.77
CA GLY A 219 9.53 -19.54 4.02
C GLY A 219 10.95 -19.24 4.51
N MET A 220 11.25 -19.48 5.79
CA MET A 220 12.59 -19.36 6.39
C MET A 220 13.46 -20.61 6.21
N GLY A 221 13.01 -21.60 5.47
CA GLY A 221 13.78 -22.82 5.18
C GLY A 221 13.74 -23.85 6.29
N LEU A 222 12.60 -24.03 6.99
CA LEU A 222 12.44 -25.01 8.08
C LEU A 222 12.95 -26.42 7.71
N PHE A 223 12.77 -26.83 6.46
CA PHE A 223 13.18 -28.14 5.95
C PHE A 223 14.40 -28.09 5.01
N GLU A 224 15.00 -26.92 4.83
CA GLU A 224 16.18 -26.76 4.01
C GLU A 224 17.45 -27.12 4.79
N SER A 225 18.45 -27.64 4.08
CA SER A 225 19.78 -27.93 4.66
C SER A 225 20.49 -26.67 5.12
N THR A 226 20.26 -25.55 4.43
CA THR A 226 20.74 -24.23 4.80
C THR A 226 19.55 -23.37 5.18
N LYS A 227 19.42 -23.10 6.49
CA LYS A 227 18.33 -22.24 6.96
C LYS A 227 18.55 -20.83 6.47
N LEU A 228 17.53 -20.22 5.90
CA LEU A 228 17.45 -18.78 5.72
C LEU A 228 17.44 -18.09 7.10
N ARG A 229 17.58 -16.79 7.13
CA ARG A 229 17.61 -16.04 8.38
C ARG A 229 16.35 -16.31 9.22
N TRP A 230 16.55 -16.77 10.50
CA TRP A 230 15.48 -16.79 11.49
C TRP A 230 15.39 -15.41 12.15
N LEU A 231 14.18 -14.91 12.36
CA LEU A 231 13.97 -13.61 12.98
C LEU A 231 14.35 -13.63 14.47
N GLU A 232 14.94 -12.55 14.93
CA GLU A 232 15.19 -12.32 16.34
C GLU A 232 13.89 -11.95 17.08
N ASP A 233 13.86 -12.05 18.42
CA ASP A 233 12.68 -11.78 19.23
C ASP A 233 12.06 -10.40 18.97
N ASN A 234 12.89 -9.38 18.83
CA ASN A 234 12.46 -8.02 18.52
C ASN A 234 11.87 -7.88 17.10
N GLU A 235 12.35 -8.66 16.15
CA GLU A 235 11.81 -8.70 14.79
C GLU A 235 10.46 -9.40 14.76
N TRP A 236 10.30 -10.50 15.52
CA TRP A 236 9.01 -11.16 15.69
C TRP A 236 7.98 -10.23 16.35
N GLN A 237 8.41 -9.47 17.38
CA GLN A 237 7.54 -8.49 18.03
C GLN A 237 7.16 -7.36 17.07
N ALA A 238 8.09 -6.90 16.23
CA ALA A 238 7.81 -5.91 15.20
C ALA A 238 6.82 -6.40 14.14
N CYS A 239 6.77 -7.73 13.91
CA CYS A 239 5.73 -8.37 13.08
C CYS A 239 4.38 -8.53 13.79
N GLY A 240 4.26 -8.12 15.05
CA GLY A 240 3.03 -8.24 15.85
C GLY A 240 2.88 -9.58 16.58
N TYR A 241 3.94 -10.40 16.68
CA TYR A 241 3.92 -11.61 17.49
C TYR A 241 4.21 -11.32 18.96
N ILE A 242 3.55 -12.06 19.84
CA ILE A 242 3.89 -12.10 21.26
C ILE A 242 4.90 -13.22 21.46
N VAL A 243 6.15 -12.86 21.74
CA VAL A 243 7.21 -13.83 21.99
C VAL A 243 7.21 -14.23 23.46
N ASN A 244 6.84 -15.46 23.76
CA ASN A 244 6.89 -16.05 25.08
C ASN A 244 8.09 -17.00 25.16
N LYS A 245 9.09 -16.69 25.98
CA LYS A 245 10.18 -17.62 26.28
C LYS A 245 9.68 -18.65 27.29
N ALA A 246 9.50 -19.88 26.86
CA ALA A 246 9.29 -20.98 27.78
C ALA A 246 10.58 -21.20 28.58
N ALA A 247 10.50 -21.18 29.90
CA ALA A 247 11.63 -21.49 30.75
C ALA A 247 12.08 -22.95 30.48
N GLY A 248 13.24 -23.12 29.84
CA GLY A 248 13.91 -24.42 29.71
C GLY A 248 13.73 -25.17 28.37
N GLY A 249 13.32 -24.55 27.29
CA GLY A 249 13.26 -25.18 25.95
C GLY A 249 14.34 -24.65 25.03
N SER A 250 15.42 -25.41 24.80
CA SER A 250 16.19 -25.28 23.57
C SER A 250 15.35 -25.85 22.43
N LEU A 251 15.06 -25.08 21.40
CA LEU A 251 14.59 -25.60 20.11
C LEU A 251 15.74 -26.34 19.41
#